data_c9159283733677bdcbffa532128a4744
#
_entry.id   c9159283733677bdcbffa532128a4744
#
_cell.length_a   1.000
_cell.length_b   1.000
_cell.length_c   1.000
_cell.angle_alpha   90.00
_cell.angle_beta   90.00
_cell.angle_gamma   90.00
#
_symmetry.space_group_name_H-M   'P 1'
#
loop_
_entity.id
_entity.type
_entity.pdbx_description
1 polymer ?
#
loop_
_entity_poly.entity_id
_entity_poly.type
_entity_poly.pdbx_seq_one_letter_code
_entity_poly.pdbx_strand_id
1 'polypeptide(L)'
;MINITIIGSRPNNLKCKEYEHNSEYNNTLKESIKDELFYIANGKGIRGICGLGLGYEQLFFEALLEYSKENNCGVFLESAIPYREQSLKWNEEDKERYDKMLSISDNVIYVDELNDSRYNKIKEDSTRRNYERKKGELVPKKIRGTTGKYNPIKIRLKNRYAIDRSQAVIILLEGKFNKELDYCVSYALENRKTVYYIDLREGIKWIIVNN
;
A
#
# COMPACT_ATOMS: atom_id res chain seq x y z
N MET A 1 7.06 -5.54 -18.90
CA MET A 1 6.67 -4.65 -17.77
C MET A 1 6.80 -5.46 -16.50
N ILE A 2 7.37 -4.90 -15.44
CA ILE A 2 7.45 -5.54 -14.13
C ILE A 2 6.41 -4.92 -13.18
N ASN A 3 5.71 -5.73 -12.40
CA ASN A 3 4.72 -5.25 -11.45
C ASN A 3 5.35 -5.06 -10.07
N ILE A 4 5.24 -3.86 -9.54
CA ILE A 4 5.85 -3.46 -8.25
C ILE A 4 4.77 -2.88 -7.34
N THR A 5 4.81 -3.22 -6.07
CA THR A 5 4.02 -2.56 -5.02
C THR A 5 4.90 -2.08 -3.88
N ILE A 6 4.37 -1.16 -3.09
CA ILE A 6 5.01 -0.65 -1.88
C ILE A 6 4.13 -0.90 -0.65
N ILE A 7 4.75 -1.28 0.44
CA ILE A 7 4.12 -1.43 1.74
C ILE A 7 4.97 -0.66 2.76
N GLY A 8 4.33 0.19 3.55
CA GLY A 8 5.04 1.01 4.54
C GLY A 8 4.15 1.42 5.71
N SER A 9 4.73 2.16 6.62
CA SER A 9 4.01 2.71 7.77
C SER A 9 3.16 3.92 7.36
N ARG A 10 2.13 4.21 8.14
CA ARG A 10 1.30 5.41 7.96
C ARG A 10 2.01 6.65 8.51
N PRO A 11 1.62 7.88 8.09
CA PRO A 11 2.23 9.12 8.54
C PRO A 11 2.33 9.28 10.07
N ASN A 12 1.32 8.81 10.81
CA ASN A 12 1.32 8.87 12.28
C ASN A 12 2.46 8.09 12.95
N ASN A 13 3.13 7.22 12.21
CA ASN A 13 4.29 6.46 12.65
C ASN A 13 5.59 7.03 12.07
N LEU A 14 5.50 8.08 11.25
CA LEU A 14 6.65 8.80 10.73
C LEU A 14 7.22 9.71 11.81
N LYS A 15 8.55 9.91 11.81
CA LYS A 15 9.22 10.83 12.72
C LYS A 15 8.74 12.27 12.57
N CYS A 16 8.32 12.65 11.37
CA CYS A 16 7.67 13.92 11.08
C CYS A 16 6.18 13.79 11.42
N LYS A 17 5.76 14.35 12.56
CA LYS A 17 4.37 14.35 13.03
C LYS A 17 3.41 15.09 12.08
N GLU A 18 3.95 15.95 11.24
CA GLU A 18 3.25 16.68 10.19
C GLU A 18 3.71 16.13 8.85
N TYR A 19 2.78 15.52 8.12
CA TYR A 19 3.04 15.03 6.77
C TYR A 19 3.08 16.24 5.82
N GLU A 20 4.23 16.86 5.71
CA GLU A 20 4.48 17.91 4.73
C GLU A 20 4.94 17.28 3.41
N HIS A 21 4.10 17.38 2.37
CA HIS A 21 4.34 16.76 1.07
C HIS A 21 5.70 17.10 0.46
N ASN A 22 6.15 18.34 0.64
CA ASN A 22 7.38 18.87 0.06
C ASN A 22 8.53 18.98 1.08
N SER A 23 8.47 18.28 2.20
CA SER A 23 9.59 18.27 3.14
C SER A 23 10.84 17.66 2.50
N GLU A 24 12.01 18.12 2.91
CA GLU A 24 13.30 17.56 2.50
C GLU A 24 13.35 16.03 2.74
N TYR A 25 12.77 15.60 3.85
CA TYR A 25 12.63 14.18 4.18
C TYR A 25 11.82 13.40 3.13
N ASN A 26 10.65 13.90 2.72
CA ASN A 26 9.83 13.24 1.72
C ASN A 26 10.48 13.24 0.34
N ASN A 27 11.21 14.29 -0.01
CA ASN A 27 11.98 14.34 -1.25
C ASN A 27 13.11 13.32 -1.24
N THR A 28 13.88 13.22 -0.15
CA THR A 28 14.93 12.19 0.01
C THR A 28 14.35 10.77 -0.08
N LEU A 29 13.19 10.55 0.53
CA LEU A 29 12.51 9.26 0.46
C LEU A 29 12.04 8.94 -0.96
N LYS A 30 11.52 9.91 -1.67
CA LYS A 30 11.08 9.77 -3.05
C LYS A 30 12.26 9.42 -3.97
N GLU A 31 13.41 10.08 -3.81
CA GLU A 31 14.65 9.71 -4.52
C GLU A 31 15.08 8.28 -4.19
N SER A 32 15.05 7.87 -2.93
CA SER A 32 15.38 6.50 -2.54
C SER A 32 14.44 5.47 -3.18
N ILE A 33 13.16 5.80 -3.33
CA ILE A 33 12.19 4.95 -4.04
C ILE A 33 12.52 4.90 -5.54
N LYS A 34 12.87 6.03 -6.18
CA LYS A 34 13.25 6.07 -7.61
C LYS A 34 14.48 5.23 -7.89
N ASP A 35 15.50 5.30 -7.04
CA ASP A 35 16.68 4.46 -7.14
C ASP A 35 16.33 2.98 -7.12
N GLU A 36 15.44 2.57 -6.21
CA GLU A 36 15.00 1.20 -6.11
C GLU A 36 14.18 0.77 -7.33
N LEU A 37 13.30 1.64 -7.82
CA LEU A 37 12.56 1.40 -9.06
C LEU A 37 13.51 1.19 -10.25
N PHE A 38 14.56 1.99 -10.36
CA PHE A 38 15.58 1.86 -11.40
C PHE A 38 16.27 0.49 -11.34
N TYR A 39 16.68 0.08 -10.14
CA TYR A 39 17.32 -1.21 -9.92
C TYR A 39 16.38 -2.39 -10.26
N ILE A 40 15.15 -2.36 -9.75
CA ILE A 40 14.16 -3.42 -9.95
C ILE A 40 13.72 -3.51 -11.42
N ALA A 41 13.49 -2.36 -12.06
CA ALA A 41 13.01 -2.32 -13.43
C ALA A 41 14.03 -2.85 -14.43
N ASN A 42 15.30 -2.56 -14.21
CA ASN A 42 16.41 -3.01 -15.07
C ASN A 42 16.09 -2.83 -16.57
N GLY A 43 15.67 -1.61 -16.95
CA GLY A 43 15.30 -1.25 -18.31
C GLY A 43 13.90 -1.68 -18.78
N LYS A 44 13.12 -2.32 -17.93
CA LYS A 44 11.72 -2.71 -18.26
C LYS A 44 10.75 -1.61 -17.86
N GLY A 45 9.61 -1.53 -18.55
CA GLY A 45 8.49 -0.73 -18.08
C GLY A 45 7.95 -1.24 -16.73
N ILE A 46 7.32 -0.36 -15.95
CA ILE A 46 6.81 -0.65 -14.62
C ILE A 46 5.29 -0.57 -14.59
N ARG A 47 4.62 -1.54 -13.93
CA ARG A 47 3.26 -1.39 -13.41
C ARG A 47 3.34 -1.19 -11.92
N GLY A 48 3.07 0.02 -11.45
CA GLY A 48 3.00 0.35 -10.03
C GLY A 48 1.60 0.09 -9.48
N ILE A 49 1.50 -0.63 -8.37
CA ILE A 49 0.22 -0.98 -7.73
C ILE A 49 0.24 -0.45 -6.30
N CYS A 50 -0.62 0.51 -5.96
CA CYS A 50 -0.70 1.05 -4.60
C CYS A 50 -2.11 1.53 -4.25
N GLY A 51 -2.37 1.75 -2.96
CA GLY A 51 -3.69 2.13 -2.44
C GLY A 51 -3.90 3.63 -2.28
N LEU A 52 -2.94 4.46 -2.66
CA LEU A 52 -2.97 5.91 -2.51
C LEU A 52 -3.22 6.40 -1.06
N GLY A 53 -2.93 5.57 -0.06
CA GLY A 53 -2.97 6.01 1.34
C GLY A 53 -1.94 7.10 1.61
N LEU A 54 -2.26 8.01 2.55
CA LEU A 54 -1.34 9.07 2.96
C LEU A 54 0.03 8.50 3.34
N GLY A 55 1.09 9.18 2.93
CA GLY A 55 2.47 8.80 3.19
C GLY A 55 3.08 8.01 2.04
N TYR A 56 3.67 6.87 2.30
CA TYR A 56 4.51 6.15 1.36
C TYR A 56 3.84 5.73 0.05
N GLU A 57 2.55 5.43 0.07
CA GLU A 57 1.85 5.03 -1.14
C GLU A 57 1.70 6.20 -2.12
N GLN A 58 1.43 7.40 -1.62
CA GLN A 58 1.40 8.61 -2.45
C GLN A 58 2.79 8.99 -2.95
N LEU A 59 3.82 8.91 -2.09
CA LEU A 59 5.21 9.15 -2.50
C LEU A 59 5.67 8.16 -3.56
N PHE A 60 5.29 6.88 -3.45
CA PHE A 60 5.57 5.87 -4.46
C PHE A 60 4.89 6.19 -5.80
N PHE A 61 3.65 6.64 -5.75
CA PHE A 61 2.92 7.04 -6.96
C PHE A 61 3.62 8.21 -7.66
N GLU A 62 4.05 9.22 -6.91
CA GLU A 62 4.81 10.36 -7.45
C GLU A 62 6.18 9.93 -7.97
N ALA A 63 6.89 9.09 -7.24
CA ALA A 63 8.17 8.53 -7.66
C ALA A 63 8.05 7.79 -9.00
N LEU A 64 6.96 7.04 -9.23
CA LEU A 64 6.70 6.38 -10.51
C LEU A 64 6.50 7.37 -11.65
N LEU A 65 5.78 8.47 -11.41
CA LEU A 65 5.58 9.52 -12.42
C LEU A 65 6.89 10.24 -12.77
N GLU A 66 7.68 10.58 -11.76
CA GLU A 66 8.98 11.21 -11.94
C GLU A 66 9.96 10.26 -12.64
N TYR A 67 10.04 9.02 -12.18
CA TYR A 67 10.85 7.98 -12.80
C TYR A 67 10.53 7.78 -14.29
N SER A 68 9.24 7.75 -14.65
CA SER A 68 8.79 7.62 -16.04
C SER A 68 9.32 8.76 -16.92
N LYS A 69 9.27 10.00 -16.42
CA LYS A 69 9.76 11.18 -17.14
C LYS A 69 11.28 11.20 -17.28
N GLU A 70 11.99 10.90 -16.19
CA GLU A 70 13.46 10.95 -16.14
C GLU A 70 14.11 9.85 -17.01
N ASN A 71 13.49 8.67 -17.06
CA ASN A 71 14.05 7.51 -17.77
C ASN A 71 13.38 7.24 -19.11
N ASN A 72 12.43 8.08 -19.54
CA ASN A 72 11.65 7.90 -20.76
C ASN A 72 11.11 6.47 -20.92
N CYS A 73 10.58 5.91 -19.83
CA CYS A 73 10.07 4.55 -19.80
C CYS A 73 8.56 4.51 -19.51
N GLY A 74 7.87 3.49 -20.04
CA GLY A 74 6.44 3.31 -19.81
C GLY A 74 6.14 2.90 -18.37
N VAL A 75 5.26 3.66 -17.71
CA VAL A 75 4.71 3.31 -16.39
C VAL A 75 3.20 3.19 -16.52
N PHE A 76 2.65 2.12 -15.94
CA PHE A 76 1.21 1.88 -15.79
C PHE A 76 0.85 2.01 -14.31
N LEU A 77 -0.05 2.91 -13.99
CA LEU A 77 -0.45 3.24 -12.61
C LEU A 77 -1.77 2.56 -12.25
N GLU A 78 -1.72 1.56 -11.36
CA GLU A 78 -2.90 0.90 -10.82
C GLU A 78 -3.16 1.35 -9.39
N SER A 79 -4.29 2.01 -9.19
CA SER A 79 -4.76 2.44 -7.87
C SER A 79 -5.68 1.38 -7.27
N ALA A 80 -5.15 0.61 -6.32
CA ALA A 80 -5.87 -0.45 -5.58
C ALA A 80 -6.46 0.12 -4.28
N ILE A 81 -7.61 0.76 -4.38
CA ILE A 81 -8.25 1.50 -3.29
C ILE A 81 -8.94 0.54 -2.33
N PRO A 82 -8.66 0.59 -1.02
CA PRO A 82 -9.25 -0.34 -0.06
C PRO A 82 -10.77 -0.19 0.09
N TYR A 83 -11.32 1.03 -0.06
CA TYR A 83 -12.75 1.36 0.03
C TYR A 83 -13.00 2.79 -0.44
N ARG A 84 -14.21 3.10 -0.96
CA ARG A 84 -14.55 4.38 -1.61
C ARG A 84 -14.34 5.61 -0.74
N GLU A 85 -14.68 5.56 0.54
CA GLU A 85 -14.59 6.71 1.46
C GLU A 85 -13.19 6.84 2.10
N GLN A 86 -12.10 6.38 1.42
CA GLN A 86 -10.76 6.40 2.00
C GLN A 86 -10.32 7.80 2.40
N SER A 87 -10.57 8.80 1.56
CA SER A 87 -10.15 10.19 1.78
C SER A 87 -11.14 11.03 2.58
N LEU A 88 -12.33 10.51 2.93
CA LEU A 88 -13.43 11.30 3.49
C LEU A 88 -13.05 12.16 4.71
N LYS A 89 -12.14 11.67 5.54
CA LYS A 89 -11.71 12.34 6.78
C LYS A 89 -10.39 13.09 6.66
N TRP A 90 -9.81 13.17 5.46
CA TRP A 90 -8.59 13.91 5.23
C TRP A 90 -8.87 15.42 5.13
N ASN A 91 -7.84 16.24 5.27
CA ASN A 91 -7.95 17.67 4.98
C ASN A 91 -8.14 17.91 3.48
N GLU A 92 -8.50 19.12 3.08
CA GLU A 92 -8.83 19.41 1.67
C GLU A 92 -7.61 19.24 0.76
N GLU A 93 -6.42 19.66 1.16
CA GLU A 93 -5.19 19.52 0.38
C GLU A 93 -4.86 18.05 0.07
N ASP A 94 -4.96 17.19 1.08
CA ASP A 94 -4.77 15.75 0.94
C ASP A 94 -5.81 15.10 0.03
N LYS A 95 -7.07 15.58 0.08
CA LYS A 95 -8.14 15.11 -0.81
C LYS A 95 -7.88 15.50 -2.25
N GLU A 96 -7.57 16.78 -2.50
CA GLU A 96 -7.26 17.28 -3.85
C GLU A 96 -6.10 16.50 -4.48
N ARG A 97 -5.06 16.24 -3.71
CA ARG A 97 -3.92 15.44 -4.14
C ARG A 97 -4.33 14.00 -4.48
N TYR A 98 -5.13 13.37 -3.63
CA TYR A 98 -5.66 12.04 -3.84
C TYR A 98 -6.53 11.96 -5.10
N ASP A 99 -7.45 12.90 -5.29
CA ASP A 99 -8.35 12.95 -6.44
C ASP A 99 -7.57 13.18 -7.74
N LYS A 100 -6.51 14.02 -7.70
CA LYS A 100 -5.59 14.17 -8.81
C LYS A 100 -4.89 12.86 -9.16
N MET A 101 -4.38 12.11 -8.16
CA MET A 101 -3.76 10.81 -8.39
C MET A 101 -4.74 9.79 -8.98
N LEU A 102 -5.98 9.76 -8.48
CA LEU A 102 -7.03 8.92 -9.06
C LEU A 102 -7.31 9.27 -10.52
N SER A 103 -7.37 10.57 -10.86
CA SER A 103 -7.70 11.03 -12.21
C SER A 103 -6.65 10.67 -13.26
N ILE A 104 -5.39 10.49 -12.85
CA ILE A 104 -4.26 10.13 -13.73
C ILE A 104 -3.88 8.65 -13.63
N SER A 105 -4.58 7.85 -12.82
CA SER A 105 -4.39 6.42 -12.75
C SER A 105 -4.92 5.74 -14.00
N ASP A 106 -4.14 4.83 -14.57
CA ASP A 106 -4.57 4.03 -15.74
C ASP A 106 -5.67 3.02 -15.37
N ASN A 107 -5.69 2.57 -14.11
CA ASN A 107 -6.69 1.65 -13.59
C ASN A 107 -6.99 1.95 -12.11
N VAL A 108 -8.27 2.00 -11.76
CA VAL A 108 -8.74 2.19 -10.38
C VAL A 108 -9.61 1.02 -9.96
N ILE A 109 -9.21 0.33 -8.90
CA ILE A 109 -9.89 -0.85 -8.35
C ILE A 109 -10.29 -0.59 -6.90
N TYR A 110 -11.58 -0.75 -6.58
CA TYR A 110 -12.06 -0.78 -5.19
C TYR A 110 -12.03 -2.21 -4.67
N VAL A 111 -11.02 -2.50 -3.85
CA VAL A 111 -10.69 -3.89 -3.47
C VAL A 111 -11.76 -4.54 -2.61
N ASP A 112 -12.47 -3.77 -1.79
CA ASP A 112 -13.56 -4.29 -0.97
C ASP A 112 -14.83 -4.65 -1.78
N GLU A 113 -14.91 -4.20 -3.03
CA GLU A 113 -16.02 -4.51 -3.95
C GLU A 113 -15.71 -5.71 -4.85
N LEU A 114 -14.46 -6.19 -4.88
CA LEU A 114 -14.10 -7.33 -5.71
C LEU A 114 -14.83 -8.59 -5.25
N ASN A 115 -15.49 -9.26 -6.21
CA ASN A 115 -16.03 -10.59 -6.01
C ASN A 115 -15.00 -11.66 -6.38
N ASP A 116 -13.96 -11.78 -5.56
CA ASP A 116 -12.85 -12.70 -5.79
C ASP A 116 -12.74 -13.68 -4.60
N SER A 117 -12.86 -14.97 -4.89
CA SER A 117 -12.85 -16.04 -3.89
C SER A 117 -11.57 -16.07 -3.05
N ARG A 118 -10.44 -15.60 -3.59
CA ARG A 118 -9.17 -15.49 -2.87
C ARG A 118 -9.26 -14.58 -1.64
N TYR A 119 -10.17 -13.61 -1.66
CA TYR A 119 -10.36 -12.64 -0.58
C TYR A 119 -11.58 -12.90 0.29
N ASN A 120 -12.49 -13.79 -0.13
CA ASN A 120 -13.73 -14.09 0.59
C ASN A 120 -13.45 -14.68 1.98
N LYS A 121 -12.48 -15.58 2.10
CA LYS A 121 -12.09 -16.17 3.40
C LYS A 121 -11.65 -15.11 4.42
N ILE A 122 -10.96 -14.07 3.97
CA ILE A 122 -10.54 -12.95 4.84
C ILE A 122 -11.76 -12.13 5.27
N LYS A 123 -12.71 -11.93 4.35
CA LYS A 123 -13.98 -11.26 4.66
C LYS A 123 -14.78 -12.07 5.69
N GLU A 124 -14.86 -13.39 5.53
CA GLU A 124 -15.55 -14.30 6.44
C GLU A 124 -14.89 -14.39 7.83
N ASP A 125 -13.57 -14.55 7.90
CA ASP A 125 -12.83 -14.55 9.15
C ASP A 125 -13.00 -13.24 9.92
N SER A 126 -13.14 -12.14 9.20
CA SER A 126 -13.46 -10.85 9.79
C SER A 126 -14.84 -10.80 10.40
N THR A 127 -15.80 -11.40 9.73
CA THR A 127 -17.19 -11.47 10.21
C THR A 127 -17.27 -12.31 11.48
N ARG A 128 -16.55 -13.44 11.55
CA ARG A 128 -16.50 -14.31 12.77
C ARG A 128 -15.90 -13.60 13.98
N ARG A 129 -14.88 -12.74 13.81
CA ARG A 129 -14.28 -11.94 14.91
C ARG A 129 -15.20 -10.82 15.41
N ASN A 130 -16.26 -10.52 14.69
CA ASN A 130 -17.23 -9.49 15.02
C ASN A 130 -18.41 -9.99 15.88
N TYR A 131 -18.34 -11.23 16.37
CA TYR A 131 -19.30 -11.73 17.36
C TYR A 131 -18.72 -11.55 18.77
N GLU A 132 -19.55 -11.10 19.68
CA GLU A 132 -19.23 -11.04 21.12
C GLU A 132 -20.20 -11.95 21.87
N ARG A 133 -19.73 -12.57 22.95
CA ARG A 133 -20.61 -13.30 23.87
C ARG A 133 -21.30 -12.31 24.81
N LYS A 134 -22.60 -12.16 24.66
CA LYS A 134 -23.47 -11.46 25.62
C LYS A 134 -24.43 -12.46 26.24
N LYS A 135 -24.40 -12.58 27.59
CA LYS A 135 -25.29 -13.51 28.33
C LYS A 135 -25.26 -14.98 27.83
N GLY A 136 -24.08 -15.47 27.40
CA GLY A 136 -23.91 -16.84 26.93
C GLY A 136 -24.19 -17.04 25.41
N GLU A 137 -24.82 -16.11 24.75
CA GLU A 137 -25.13 -16.16 23.31
C GLU A 137 -24.10 -15.41 22.47
N LEU A 138 -23.82 -15.91 21.27
CA LEU A 138 -23.01 -15.22 20.26
C LEU A 138 -23.87 -14.19 19.57
N VAL A 139 -23.68 -12.93 19.93
CA VAL A 139 -24.41 -11.79 19.34
C VAL A 139 -23.49 -11.08 18.37
N PRO A 140 -23.98 -10.73 17.15
CA PRO A 140 -23.19 -9.91 16.23
C PRO A 140 -22.83 -8.58 16.90
N LYS A 141 -21.54 -8.26 16.98
CA LYS A 141 -21.13 -6.88 17.27
C LYS A 141 -21.80 -6.00 16.23
N LYS A 142 -22.47 -4.92 16.65
CA LYS A 142 -23.01 -3.91 15.70
C LYS A 142 -21.86 -3.45 14.79
N ILE A 143 -21.70 -4.11 13.65
CA ILE A 143 -20.82 -3.67 12.57
C ILE A 143 -21.52 -2.43 12.01
N ARG A 144 -20.99 -1.26 12.34
CA ARG A 144 -21.44 -0.02 11.68
C ARG A 144 -21.23 -0.24 10.18
N GLY A 145 -22.30 -0.03 9.41
CA GLY A 145 -22.40 -0.31 7.97
C GLY A 145 -21.11 -0.11 7.21
N THR A 146 -20.65 -1.17 6.55
CA THR A 146 -19.24 -1.37 6.25
C THR A 146 -18.85 -1.06 4.82
N THR A 147 -19.84 -0.89 3.93
CA THR A 147 -19.56 -0.55 2.53
C THR A 147 -19.09 0.91 2.46
N GLY A 148 -17.92 1.13 1.89
CA GLY A 148 -17.33 2.46 1.75
C GLY A 148 -16.52 2.96 2.96
N LYS A 149 -16.67 2.39 4.17
CA LYS A 149 -16.05 2.91 5.41
C LYS A 149 -14.77 2.19 5.79
N TYR A 150 -13.92 2.89 6.57
CA TYR A 150 -12.67 2.33 7.11
C TYR A 150 -12.89 1.04 7.88
N ASN A 151 -12.08 0.03 7.53
CA ASN A 151 -11.95 -1.21 8.28
C ASN A 151 -10.50 -1.74 8.08
N PRO A 152 -9.76 -2.11 9.14
CA PRO A 152 -8.41 -2.65 9.04
C PRO A 152 -8.29 -3.84 8.08
N ILE A 153 -9.35 -4.65 7.97
CA ILE A 153 -9.40 -5.80 7.07
C ILE A 153 -9.35 -5.38 5.61
N LYS A 154 -10.01 -4.28 5.24
CA LYS A 154 -9.97 -3.76 3.88
C LYS A 154 -8.56 -3.29 3.50
N ILE A 155 -7.82 -2.73 4.45
CA ILE A 155 -6.41 -2.39 4.25
C ILE A 155 -5.59 -3.66 4.01
N ARG A 156 -5.80 -4.71 4.80
CA ARG A 156 -5.13 -6.01 4.61
C ARG A 156 -5.50 -6.66 3.28
N LEU A 157 -6.77 -6.61 2.87
CA LEU A 157 -7.22 -7.06 1.56
C LEU A 157 -6.50 -6.33 0.43
N LYS A 158 -6.42 -5.01 0.52
CA LYS A 158 -5.68 -4.17 -0.43
C LYS A 158 -4.20 -4.55 -0.49
N ASN A 159 -3.54 -4.73 0.65
CA ASN A 159 -2.15 -5.16 0.69
C ASN A 159 -1.97 -6.52 0.00
N ARG A 160 -2.82 -7.50 0.30
CA ARG A 160 -2.78 -8.81 -0.38
C ARG A 160 -3.03 -8.70 -1.88
N TYR A 161 -4.04 -7.93 -2.27
CA TYR A 161 -4.33 -7.68 -3.68
C TYR A 161 -3.11 -7.16 -4.44
N ALA A 162 -2.42 -6.17 -3.87
CA ALA A 162 -1.24 -5.57 -4.47
C ALA A 162 -0.05 -6.55 -4.50
N ILE A 163 0.20 -7.29 -3.42
CA ILE A 163 1.25 -8.31 -3.34
C ILE A 163 1.00 -9.42 -4.36
N ASP A 164 -0.22 -9.97 -4.44
CA ASP A 164 -0.57 -11.05 -5.35
C ASP A 164 -0.24 -10.71 -6.82
N ARG A 165 -0.44 -9.46 -7.19
CA ARG A 165 -0.23 -8.97 -8.57
C ARG A 165 1.17 -8.46 -8.86
N SER A 166 2.01 -8.36 -7.84
CA SER A 166 3.39 -7.87 -7.99
C SER A 166 4.40 -9.01 -8.12
N GLN A 167 5.51 -8.77 -8.80
CA GLN A 167 6.72 -9.57 -8.75
C GLN A 167 7.64 -9.07 -7.63
N ALA A 168 7.70 -7.77 -7.45
CA ALA A 168 8.53 -7.11 -6.45
C ALA A 168 7.68 -6.33 -5.44
N VAL A 169 8.06 -6.41 -4.17
CA VAL A 169 7.42 -5.70 -3.06
C VAL A 169 8.46 -4.85 -2.36
N ILE A 170 8.30 -3.54 -2.40
CA ILE A 170 9.16 -2.61 -1.66
C ILE A 170 8.57 -2.44 -0.26
N ILE A 171 9.39 -2.67 0.77
CA ILE A 171 9.04 -2.47 2.17
C ILE A 171 9.79 -1.25 2.69
N LEU A 172 9.05 -0.23 3.09
CA LEU A 172 9.62 0.94 3.74
C LEU A 172 9.58 0.76 5.26
N LEU A 173 10.77 0.77 5.87
CA LEU A 173 10.95 0.66 7.31
C LEU A 173 11.33 2.02 7.90
N GLU A 174 10.55 2.45 8.87
CA GLU A 174 10.90 3.55 9.75
C GLU A 174 10.80 3.08 11.20
N GLY A 175 11.87 2.50 11.70
CA GLY A 175 11.89 1.95 13.02
C GLY A 175 11.60 0.45 13.10
N LYS A 176 10.86 0.02 14.11
CA LYS A 176 10.57 -1.41 14.34
C LYS A 176 9.46 -1.89 13.42
N PHE A 177 9.58 -3.13 12.96
CA PHE A 177 8.49 -3.85 12.33
C PHE A 177 7.24 -3.81 13.22
N ASN A 178 6.10 -3.61 12.60
CA ASN A 178 4.80 -3.77 13.25
C ASN A 178 4.10 -5.04 12.70
N LYS A 179 3.09 -5.52 13.42
CA LYS A 179 2.39 -6.76 13.07
C LYS A 179 1.80 -6.78 11.66
N GLU A 180 1.43 -5.64 11.10
CA GLU A 180 0.89 -5.58 9.74
C GLU A 180 2.01 -5.69 8.70
N LEU A 181 3.15 -5.05 8.96
CA LEU A 181 4.33 -5.16 8.10
C LEU A 181 4.88 -6.59 8.10
N ASP A 182 5.02 -7.19 9.29
CA ASP A 182 5.44 -8.60 9.45
C ASP A 182 4.53 -9.54 8.65
N TYR A 183 3.21 -9.30 8.73
CA TYR A 183 2.24 -10.06 7.96
C TYR A 183 2.43 -9.90 6.45
N CYS A 184 2.62 -8.68 5.96
CA CYS A 184 2.80 -8.41 4.53
C CYS A 184 4.10 -9.02 3.99
N VAL A 185 5.19 -8.94 4.76
CA VAL A 185 6.48 -9.55 4.41
C VAL A 185 6.33 -11.08 4.33
N SER A 186 5.83 -11.71 5.39
CA SER A 186 5.61 -13.16 5.42
C SER A 186 4.74 -13.60 4.24
N TYR A 187 3.65 -12.89 3.99
CA TYR A 187 2.76 -13.19 2.88
C TYR A 187 3.44 -13.05 1.50
N ALA A 188 4.27 -12.02 1.31
CA ALA A 188 5.02 -11.84 0.07
C ALA A 188 6.01 -12.99 -0.16
N LEU A 189 6.77 -13.36 0.87
CA LEU A 189 7.75 -14.46 0.81
C LEU A 189 7.07 -15.81 0.56
N GLU A 190 5.97 -16.13 1.27
CA GLU A 190 5.18 -17.35 1.03
C GLU A 190 4.65 -17.44 -0.41
N ASN A 191 4.37 -16.29 -1.05
CA ASN A 191 3.94 -16.22 -2.45
C ASN A 191 5.09 -15.98 -3.43
N ARG A 192 6.33 -16.27 -3.02
CA ARG A 192 7.55 -16.22 -3.86
C ARG A 192 7.79 -14.87 -4.51
N LYS A 193 7.46 -13.77 -3.80
CA LYS A 193 7.78 -12.42 -4.26
C LYS A 193 9.18 -12.03 -3.83
N THR A 194 9.88 -11.26 -4.66
CA THR A 194 11.11 -10.60 -4.23
C THR A 194 10.77 -9.41 -3.34
N VAL A 195 11.37 -9.34 -2.17
CA VAL A 195 11.13 -8.28 -1.20
C VAL A 195 12.36 -7.39 -1.10
N TYR A 196 12.16 -6.10 -1.32
CA TYR A 196 13.16 -5.05 -1.25
C TYR A 196 12.90 -4.21 -0.01
N TYR A 197 13.91 -4.00 0.81
CA TYR A 197 13.80 -3.18 2.02
C TYR A 197 14.54 -1.86 1.84
N ILE A 198 13.92 -0.81 2.28
CA ILE A 198 14.54 0.51 2.47
C ILE A 198 14.38 0.85 3.94
N ASP A 199 15.47 0.81 4.72
CA ASP A 199 15.48 1.31 6.10
C ASP A 199 15.92 2.77 6.12
N LEU A 200 14.98 3.64 6.41
CA LEU A 200 15.18 5.08 6.37
C LEU A 200 16.06 5.61 7.51
N ARG A 201 16.28 4.83 8.56
CA ARG A 201 17.13 5.26 9.69
C ARG A 201 18.61 5.11 9.39
N GLU A 202 18.94 4.06 8.66
CA GLU A 202 20.32 3.64 8.42
C GLU A 202 20.74 3.84 6.97
N GLY A 203 19.80 4.24 6.07
CA GLY A 203 20.07 4.32 4.64
C GLY A 203 20.40 2.96 4.02
N ILE A 204 20.09 1.86 4.72
CA ILE A 204 20.43 0.51 4.30
C ILE A 204 19.34 -0.02 3.38
N LYS A 205 19.75 -0.56 2.25
CA LYS A 205 18.91 -1.28 1.30
C LYS A 205 19.35 -2.74 1.28
N TRP A 206 18.39 -3.68 1.42
CA TRP A 206 18.68 -5.10 1.24
C TRP A 206 17.54 -5.83 0.54
N ILE A 207 17.88 -6.95 -0.07
CA ILE A 207 16.94 -7.74 -0.89
C ILE A 207 16.83 -9.12 -0.27
N ILE A 208 15.60 -9.61 -0.14
CA ILE A 208 15.33 -11.01 0.18
C ILE A 208 14.68 -11.65 -1.05
N VAL A 209 15.38 -12.61 -1.64
CA VAL A 209 14.89 -13.40 -2.76
C VAL A 209 14.52 -14.79 -2.23
N ASN A 210 13.29 -15.20 -2.45
CA ASN A 210 12.92 -16.61 -2.25
C ASN A 210 13.40 -17.43 -3.47
N ASN A 211 14.36 -18.31 -3.23
CA ASN A 211 14.77 -19.34 -4.19
C ASN A 211 13.73 -20.45 -4.30
#